data_0b96e746abb56f00a6939ae82ce463e2
#
_entry.id   0b96e746abb56f00a6939ae82ce463e2
#
_cell.length_a   1.000
_cell.length_b   1.000
_cell.length_c   1.000
_cell.angle_alpha   90.00
_cell.angle_beta   90.00
_cell.angle_gamma   90.00
#
_symmetry.space_group_name_H-M   'P 1'
#
loop_
_entity.id
_entity.type
_entity.pdbx_description
1 polymer ?
#
loop_
_entity_poly.entity_id
_entity_poly.type
_entity_poly.pdbx_seq_one_letter_code
_entity_poly.pdbx_strand_id
1 'polypeptide(L)'
;RRSRGLGDVYKRQSVDDEDIPAVFIDFSSTNFAGPTTAINIAKELKALRESGKRVIAFSDRLSTSSYLMASQASEVWVHPVGSLSVRGLGGMRNYNKELFENLKINIHNYSQGDFKSATETSWRSNMSENDRIQREALLFPIWDEMKALMAEGRGLEAKDIQSFADDYVGFFGEAAIGNIAYAKENNIIDGTKSFPEFRQYMIENFGRDEEAKSETYKTISFKEYAKQINKDLSFSGNHIAVITAEGAIMEGEISQGVAGLSLIHI
;
A
#
# COMPACT_ATOMS: atom_id res chain seq x y z
N ARG A 1 13.31 -7.30 -10.37
CA ARG A 1 13.19 -5.81 -10.26
C ARG A 1 13.34 -5.05 -11.60
N ARG A 2 12.85 -5.63 -12.69
CA ARG A 2 12.72 -4.97 -14.00
C ARG A 2 11.49 -4.05 -14.13
N SER A 3 10.79 -3.76 -13.02
CA SER A 3 9.38 -3.33 -13.11
C SER A 3 9.12 -1.82 -13.02
N ARG A 4 10.03 -0.96 -12.53
CA ARG A 4 9.69 0.46 -12.39
C ARG A 4 9.57 1.20 -13.74
N GLY A 5 10.50 1.01 -14.67
CA GLY A 5 10.41 1.64 -15.99
C GLY A 5 9.40 0.99 -16.94
N LEU A 6 9.20 -0.32 -16.82
CA LEU A 6 8.21 -1.07 -17.61
C LEU A 6 6.77 -0.76 -17.18
N GLY A 7 6.53 -0.59 -15.88
CA GLY A 7 5.20 -0.21 -15.38
C GLY A 7 4.70 1.11 -15.98
N ASP A 8 5.57 2.11 -16.14
CA ASP A 8 5.22 3.41 -16.70
C ASP A 8 4.90 3.33 -18.19
N VAL A 9 5.60 2.47 -18.95
CA VAL A 9 5.33 2.24 -20.38
C VAL A 9 3.97 1.56 -20.56
N TYR A 10 3.68 0.52 -19.78
CA TYR A 10 2.39 -0.19 -19.86
C TYR A 10 1.19 0.67 -19.48
N LYS A 11 1.35 1.57 -18.53
CA LYS A 11 0.29 2.51 -18.16
C LYS A 11 -0.02 3.49 -19.28
N ARG A 12 1.01 4.11 -19.86
CA ARG A 12 0.81 5.03 -20.98
C ARG A 12 0.10 4.36 -22.14
N GLN A 13 0.49 3.13 -22.47
CA GLN A 13 -0.15 2.36 -23.53
C GLN A 13 -1.60 1.99 -23.21
N SER A 14 -1.91 1.62 -21.94
CA SER A 14 -3.29 1.33 -21.55
C SER A 14 -4.19 2.56 -21.50
N VAL A 15 -3.63 3.77 -21.35
CA VAL A 15 -4.37 5.02 -21.43
C VAL A 15 -4.91 5.25 -22.85
N ASP A 16 -4.04 5.02 -23.84
CA ASP A 16 -4.33 5.27 -25.24
C ASP A 16 -5.03 4.09 -25.95
N ASP A 17 -5.16 2.96 -25.27
CA ASP A 17 -5.75 1.74 -25.80
C ASP A 17 -7.28 1.78 -25.67
N GLU A 18 -7.98 1.99 -26.78
CA GLU A 18 -9.44 2.05 -26.84
C GLU A 18 -10.11 0.70 -26.55
N ASP A 19 -9.40 -0.42 -26.76
CA ASP A 19 -9.89 -1.77 -26.47
C ASP A 19 -9.93 -2.07 -24.96
N ILE A 20 -9.28 -1.24 -24.14
CA ILE A 20 -9.26 -1.36 -22.68
C ILE A 20 -10.12 -0.24 -22.06
N PRO A 21 -11.43 -0.44 -21.87
CA PRO A 21 -12.34 0.61 -21.38
C PRO A 21 -12.14 0.92 -19.89
N ALA A 22 -11.63 -0.02 -19.11
CA ALA A 22 -11.41 0.14 -17.69
C ALA A 22 -10.25 -0.71 -17.18
N VAL A 23 -9.70 -0.31 -16.03
CA VAL A 23 -8.74 -1.11 -15.26
C VAL A 23 -9.41 -1.54 -13.97
N PHE A 24 -9.47 -2.85 -13.73
CA PHE A 24 -9.97 -3.44 -12.50
C PHE A 24 -8.81 -3.90 -11.62
N ILE A 25 -8.89 -3.57 -10.33
CA ILE A 25 -7.91 -3.96 -9.33
C ILE A 25 -8.61 -4.66 -8.16
N ASP A 26 -8.29 -5.93 -7.97
CA ASP A 26 -8.69 -6.70 -6.81
C ASP A 26 -7.63 -6.57 -5.71
N PHE A 27 -8.02 -5.94 -4.60
CA PHE A 27 -7.15 -5.74 -3.44
C PHE A 27 -7.28 -6.85 -2.37
N SER A 28 -8.13 -7.86 -2.56
CA SER A 28 -8.44 -8.88 -1.54
C SER A 28 -7.22 -9.70 -1.10
N SER A 29 -6.22 -9.87 -1.96
CA SER A 29 -4.99 -10.62 -1.66
C SER A 29 -3.72 -9.78 -1.71
N THR A 30 -3.82 -8.48 -1.53
CA THR A 30 -2.70 -7.56 -1.72
C THR A 30 -1.87 -7.41 -0.45
N ASN A 31 -0.57 -7.73 -0.55
CA ASN A 31 0.42 -7.52 0.50
C ASN A 31 1.45 -6.48 0.06
N PHE A 32 1.73 -5.49 0.91
CA PHE A 32 2.64 -4.39 0.59
C PHE A 32 3.86 -4.35 1.49
N ALA A 33 4.99 -3.97 0.91
CA ALA A 33 6.27 -3.87 1.60
C ALA A 33 6.41 -2.60 2.47
N GLY A 34 5.49 -1.63 2.34
CA GLY A 34 5.53 -0.41 3.15
C GLY A 34 4.80 0.78 2.53
N PRO A 35 4.68 1.91 3.28
CA PRO A 35 3.90 3.08 2.88
C PRO A 35 4.43 3.75 1.61
N THR A 36 5.73 3.82 1.40
CA THR A 36 6.33 4.42 0.19
C THR A 36 5.90 3.72 -1.10
N THR A 37 5.83 2.39 -1.08
CA THR A 37 5.35 1.62 -2.24
C THR A 37 3.87 1.91 -2.50
N ALA A 38 3.05 1.96 -1.44
CA ALA A 38 1.62 2.27 -1.55
C ALA A 38 1.38 3.69 -2.09
N ILE A 39 2.13 4.70 -1.60
CA ILE A 39 2.08 6.08 -2.09
C ILE A 39 2.44 6.15 -3.59
N ASN A 40 3.51 5.48 -4.00
CA ASN A 40 3.91 5.48 -5.41
C ASN A 40 2.83 4.85 -6.30
N ILE A 41 2.26 3.71 -5.91
CA ILE A 41 1.18 3.07 -6.67
C ILE A 41 -0.07 3.95 -6.68
N ALA A 42 -0.42 4.57 -5.55
CA ALA A 42 -1.55 5.50 -5.46
C ALA A 42 -1.39 6.67 -6.46
N LYS A 43 -0.23 7.31 -6.50
CA LYS A 43 0.08 8.37 -7.46
C LYS A 43 -0.08 7.92 -8.92
N GLU A 44 0.30 6.70 -9.20
CA GLU A 44 0.15 6.15 -10.54
C GLU A 44 -1.31 5.81 -10.90
N LEU A 45 -2.09 5.31 -9.95
CA LEU A 45 -3.53 5.08 -10.14
C LEU A 45 -4.29 6.39 -10.29
N LYS A 46 -3.90 7.42 -9.53
CA LYS A 46 -4.40 8.79 -9.71
C LYS A 46 -4.15 9.28 -11.14
N ALA A 47 -2.92 9.19 -11.63
CA ALA A 47 -2.56 9.61 -12.98
C ALA A 47 -3.37 8.84 -14.05
N LEU A 48 -3.59 7.54 -13.85
CA LEU A 48 -4.41 6.72 -14.73
C LEU A 48 -5.87 7.19 -14.75
N ARG A 49 -6.46 7.47 -13.59
CA ARG A 49 -7.82 8.03 -13.50
C ARG A 49 -7.91 9.42 -14.17
N GLU A 50 -6.94 10.29 -13.90
CA GLU A 50 -6.90 11.66 -14.45
C GLU A 50 -6.70 11.68 -15.97
N SER A 51 -6.13 10.64 -16.55
CA SER A 51 -6.06 10.46 -18.00
C SER A 51 -7.42 10.07 -18.65
N GLY A 52 -8.48 9.93 -17.84
CA GLY A 52 -9.82 9.56 -18.31
C GLY A 52 -10.11 8.05 -18.30
N LYS A 53 -9.14 7.21 -17.93
CA LYS A 53 -9.36 5.76 -17.82
C LYS A 53 -10.17 5.45 -16.57
N ARG A 54 -11.25 4.69 -16.70
CA ARG A 54 -12.04 4.22 -15.56
C ARG A 54 -11.25 3.19 -14.76
N VAL A 55 -11.07 3.45 -13.48
CA VAL A 55 -10.36 2.55 -12.54
C VAL A 55 -11.37 2.06 -11.51
N ILE A 56 -11.50 0.75 -11.38
CA ILE A 56 -12.46 0.10 -10.46
C ILE A 56 -11.67 -0.70 -9.45
N ALA A 57 -11.90 -0.43 -8.17
CA ALA A 57 -11.33 -1.17 -7.06
C ALA A 57 -12.39 -2.02 -6.36
N PHE A 58 -12.04 -3.26 -6.03
CA PHE A 58 -12.85 -4.14 -5.21
C PHE A 58 -12.00 -4.84 -4.16
N SER A 59 -12.56 -5.06 -2.97
CA SER A 59 -11.91 -5.87 -1.94
C SER A 59 -12.91 -6.39 -0.91
N ASP A 60 -12.60 -7.54 -0.30
CA ASP A 60 -13.21 -7.98 0.95
C ASP A 60 -12.52 -7.38 2.17
N ARG A 61 -11.29 -6.90 2.01
CA ARG A 61 -10.47 -6.34 3.10
C ARG A 61 -9.54 -5.24 2.61
N LEU A 62 -9.71 -4.04 3.14
CA LEU A 62 -8.82 -2.91 2.88
C LEU A 62 -8.08 -2.50 4.16
N SER A 63 -6.76 -2.60 4.11
CA SER A 63 -5.84 -2.02 5.10
C SER A 63 -5.57 -0.55 4.76
N THR A 64 -4.87 0.18 5.62
CA THR A 64 -4.44 1.56 5.34
C THR A 64 -3.73 1.69 3.98
N SER A 65 -2.79 0.80 3.67
CA SER A 65 -2.04 0.85 2.40
C SER A 65 -2.89 0.46 1.19
N SER A 66 -3.74 -0.57 1.30
CA SER A 66 -4.62 -0.95 0.19
C SER A 66 -5.73 0.07 -0.04
N TYR A 67 -6.27 0.69 1.03
CA TYR A 67 -7.24 1.76 0.89
C TYR A 67 -6.61 3.03 0.27
N LEU A 68 -5.39 3.40 0.65
CA LEU A 68 -4.67 4.51 0.01
C LEU A 68 -4.64 4.38 -1.51
N MET A 69 -4.38 3.17 -2.00
CA MET A 69 -4.37 2.93 -3.45
C MET A 69 -5.78 2.85 -4.01
N ALA A 70 -6.69 2.14 -3.36
CA ALA A 70 -8.08 2.00 -3.79
C ALA A 70 -8.80 3.35 -3.84
N SER A 71 -8.49 4.29 -2.92
CA SER A 71 -9.07 5.63 -2.90
C SER A 71 -8.80 6.45 -4.15
N GLN A 72 -7.76 6.09 -4.93
CA GLN A 72 -7.46 6.74 -6.20
C GLN A 72 -8.27 6.19 -7.37
N ALA A 73 -9.02 5.11 -7.18
CA ALA A 73 -9.91 4.56 -8.20
C ALA A 73 -11.11 5.48 -8.46
N SER A 74 -11.71 5.34 -9.63
CA SER A 74 -12.97 5.99 -9.97
C SER A 74 -14.12 5.47 -9.11
N GLU A 75 -14.02 4.21 -8.70
CA GLU A 75 -15.02 3.50 -7.88
C GLU A 75 -14.33 2.55 -6.92
N VAL A 76 -14.80 2.56 -5.67
CA VAL A 76 -14.31 1.68 -4.59
C VAL A 76 -15.46 0.87 -4.02
N TRP A 77 -15.46 -0.43 -4.32
CA TRP A 77 -16.45 -1.37 -3.84
C TRP A 77 -15.87 -2.31 -2.78
N VAL A 78 -16.60 -2.51 -1.70
CA VAL A 78 -16.18 -3.39 -0.60
C VAL A 78 -17.23 -4.46 -0.37
N HIS A 79 -16.79 -5.67 0.02
CA HIS A 79 -17.73 -6.75 0.36
C HIS A 79 -18.56 -6.37 1.60
N PRO A 80 -19.89 -6.62 1.63
CA PRO A 80 -20.76 -6.19 2.75
C PRO A 80 -20.33 -6.68 4.14
N VAL A 81 -19.75 -7.88 4.22
CA VAL A 81 -19.18 -8.45 5.45
C VAL A 81 -17.65 -8.31 5.50
N GLY A 82 -17.12 -7.41 4.69
CA GLY A 82 -15.70 -7.12 4.62
C GLY A 82 -15.21 -6.26 5.78
N SER A 83 -13.97 -5.80 5.66
CA SER A 83 -13.38 -4.88 6.63
C SER A 83 -12.61 -3.75 5.96
N LEU A 84 -12.76 -2.55 6.50
CA LEU A 84 -11.98 -1.37 6.13
C LEU A 84 -11.22 -0.89 7.36
N SER A 85 -9.90 -1.05 7.35
CA SER A 85 -9.02 -0.77 8.49
C SER A 85 -8.02 0.32 8.14
N VAL A 86 -8.50 1.56 8.06
CA VAL A 86 -7.64 2.74 7.92
C VAL A 86 -7.19 3.17 9.30
N ARG A 87 -5.90 3.12 9.54
CA ARG A 87 -5.26 3.51 10.81
C ARG A 87 -4.01 4.31 10.51
N GLY A 88 -3.60 5.15 11.45
CA GLY A 88 -2.33 5.86 11.38
C GLY A 88 -1.12 4.93 11.32
N LEU A 89 0.03 5.50 11.06
CA LEU A 89 1.29 4.78 11.06
C LEU A 89 1.83 4.65 12.50
N GLY A 90 2.14 3.43 12.92
CA GLY A 90 2.64 3.18 14.26
C GLY A 90 2.99 1.72 14.48
N GLY A 91 3.45 1.41 15.68
CA GLY A 91 3.76 0.05 16.08
C GLY A 91 4.00 -0.04 17.59
N MET A 92 3.84 -1.25 18.12
CA MET A 92 4.17 -1.55 19.50
C MET A 92 5.65 -1.91 19.63
N ARG A 93 6.27 -1.43 20.71
CA ARG A 93 7.60 -1.84 21.14
C ARG A 93 7.54 -2.38 22.55
N ASN A 94 8.14 -3.53 22.76
CA ASN A 94 8.33 -4.08 24.10
C ASN A 94 9.64 -3.58 24.68
N TYR A 95 9.59 -3.10 25.92
CA TYR A 95 10.75 -2.67 26.69
C TYR A 95 11.01 -3.71 27.77
N ASN A 96 12.20 -4.29 27.78
CA ASN A 96 12.52 -5.51 28.55
C ASN A 96 13.43 -5.24 29.76
N LYS A 97 13.61 -3.99 30.17
CA LYS A 97 14.46 -3.65 31.32
C LYS A 97 14.13 -4.47 32.55
N GLU A 98 12.88 -4.45 32.98
CA GLU A 98 12.41 -5.16 34.18
C GLU A 98 12.57 -6.69 34.05
N LEU A 99 12.36 -7.25 32.83
CA LEU A 99 12.59 -8.66 32.56
C LEU A 99 14.07 -9.02 32.79
N PHE A 100 14.99 -8.25 32.24
CA PHE A 100 16.43 -8.50 32.40
C PHE A 100 16.90 -8.31 33.85
N GLU A 101 16.39 -7.31 34.58
CA GLU A 101 16.65 -7.13 35.99
C GLU A 101 16.17 -8.32 36.81
N ASN A 102 14.98 -8.85 36.57
CA ASN A 102 14.45 -10.05 37.24
C ASN A 102 15.28 -11.30 36.95
N LEU A 103 15.78 -11.43 35.73
CA LEU A 103 16.66 -12.53 35.30
C LEU A 103 18.11 -12.35 35.72
N LYS A 104 18.46 -11.25 36.44
CA LYS A 104 19.83 -10.88 36.84
C LYS A 104 20.79 -10.71 35.66
N ILE A 105 20.26 -10.31 34.51
CA ILE A 105 21.05 -9.99 33.30
C ILE A 105 21.40 -8.52 33.29
N ASN A 106 22.69 -8.20 33.28
CA ASN A 106 23.16 -6.83 33.15
C ASN A 106 23.34 -6.45 31.70
N ILE A 107 22.64 -5.40 31.27
CA ILE A 107 22.76 -4.84 29.92
C ILE A 107 23.69 -3.64 29.97
N HIS A 108 24.77 -3.69 29.20
CA HIS A 108 25.71 -2.58 29.03
C HIS A 108 25.46 -1.90 27.69
N ASN A 109 25.07 -0.63 27.73
CA ASN A 109 24.86 0.18 26.52
C ASN A 109 26.07 1.10 26.29
N TYR A 110 26.72 0.92 25.14
CA TYR A 110 27.88 1.71 24.71
C TYR A 110 27.54 2.67 23.55
N SER A 111 26.25 2.91 23.28
CA SER A 111 25.82 3.83 22.23
C SER A 111 26.22 5.27 22.60
N GLN A 112 26.75 6.01 21.63
CA GLN A 112 27.05 7.44 21.77
C GLN A 112 26.17 8.26 20.83
N GLY A 113 25.70 9.42 21.32
CA GLY A 113 24.83 10.34 20.61
C GLY A 113 23.35 10.22 21.02
N ASP A 114 22.70 11.36 21.08
CA ASP A 114 21.37 11.56 21.67
C ASP A 114 20.25 10.78 20.98
N PHE A 115 20.45 10.47 19.69
CA PHE A 115 19.45 9.79 18.85
C PHE A 115 19.78 8.32 18.55
N LYS A 116 20.63 7.67 19.36
CA LYS A 116 20.98 6.26 19.22
C LYS A 116 20.04 5.34 20.01
N SER A 117 18.80 5.27 19.60
CA SER A 117 17.71 4.60 20.32
C SER A 117 17.55 3.10 20.01
N ALA A 118 18.35 2.50 19.12
CA ALA A 118 18.17 1.13 18.65
C ALA A 118 18.17 0.08 19.77
N THR A 119 18.98 0.30 20.84
CA THR A 119 19.12 -0.62 21.96
C THR A 119 18.23 -0.30 23.16
N GLU A 120 17.44 0.77 23.13
CA GLU A 120 16.62 1.23 24.26
C GLU A 120 15.67 0.18 24.80
N THR A 121 15.16 -0.68 23.94
CA THR A 121 14.24 -1.77 24.31
C THR A 121 14.86 -2.76 25.30
N SER A 122 16.17 -2.83 25.39
CA SER A 122 16.85 -3.76 26.30
C SER A 122 17.16 -3.16 27.68
N TRP A 123 17.24 -1.83 27.81
CA TRP A 123 17.70 -1.20 29.05
C TRP A 123 16.80 -0.07 29.56
N ARG A 124 15.73 0.25 28.84
CA ARG A 124 14.68 1.18 29.28
C ARG A 124 13.34 0.48 29.51
N SER A 125 12.46 1.13 30.27
CA SER A 125 11.06 0.70 30.47
C SER A 125 10.09 1.40 29.52
N ASN A 126 10.54 2.44 28.81
CA ASN A 126 9.73 3.23 27.89
C ASN A 126 10.60 3.91 26.82
N MET A 127 9.95 4.47 25.82
CA MET A 127 10.57 5.28 24.76
C MET A 127 11.22 6.53 25.34
N SER A 128 12.43 6.85 24.88
CA SER A 128 13.04 8.15 25.18
C SER A 128 12.39 9.29 24.39
N GLU A 129 12.54 10.52 24.86
CA GLU A 129 12.06 11.70 24.15
C GLU A 129 12.76 11.83 22.78
N ASN A 130 14.04 11.54 22.72
CA ASN A 130 14.80 11.58 21.47
C ASN A 130 14.32 10.52 20.45
N ASP A 131 13.97 9.30 20.88
CA ASP A 131 13.37 8.30 20.00
C ASP A 131 11.95 8.74 19.54
N ARG A 132 11.19 9.39 20.43
CA ARG A 132 9.88 9.96 20.08
C ARG A 132 10.01 11.01 18.97
N ILE A 133 10.89 11.99 19.15
CA ILE A 133 11.14 13.06 18.16
C ILE A 133 11.52 12.46 16.80
N GLN A 134 12.42 11.48 16.77
CA GLN A 134 12.79 10.81 15.52
C GLN A 134 11.61 10.13 14.83
N ARG A 135 10.76 9.44 15.61
CA ARG A 135 9.62 8.73 15.07
C ARG A 135 8.55 9.66 14.54
N GLU A 136 8.26 10.70 15.30
CA GLU A 136 7.30 11.73 14.90
C GLU A 136 7.77 12.44 13.62
N ALA A 137 9.04 12.82 13.55
CA ALA A 137 9.63 13.43 12.37
C ALA A 137 9.60 12.52 11.12
N LEU A 138 9.62 11.20 11.31
CA LEU A 138 9.51 10.22 10.21
C LEU A 138 8.06 9.91 9.85
N LEU A 139 7.22 9.61 10.85
CA LEU A 139 5.91 9.01 10.60
C LEU A 139 4.84 10.05 10.27
N PHE A 140 4.88 11.24 10.89
CA PHE A 140 3.84 12.24 10.68
C PHE A 140 3.81 12.78 9.24
N PRO A 141 4.93 13.16 8.62
CA PRO A 141 4.89 13.61 7.23
C PRO A 141 4.41 12.52 6.25
N ILE A 142 4.76 11.27 6.51
CA ILE A 142 4.29 10.14 5.69
C ILE A 142 2.78 9.97 5.84
N TRP A 143 2.27 10.02 7.08
CA TRP A 143 0.85 9.90 7.36
C TRP A 143 0.05 11.08 6.77
N ASP A 144 0.58 12.29 6.86
CA ASP A 144 -0.05 13.48 6.29
C ASP A 144 -0.14 13.38 4.75
N GLU A 145 0.89 12.89 4.08
CA GLU A 145 0.84 12.64 2.63
C GLU A 145 -0.18 11.54 2.28
N MET A 146 -0.24 10.48 3.06
CA MET A 146 -1.23 9.41 2.86
C MET A 146 -2.66 9.94 3.02
N LYS A 147 -2.94 10.71 4.08
CA LYS A 147 -4.26 11.33 4.29
C LYS A 147 -4.64 12.26 3.15
N ALA A 148 -3.70 13.10 2.72
CA ALA A 148 -3.93 14.05 1.62
C ALA A 148 -4.29 13.32 0.32
N LEU A 149 -3.57 12.25 -0.03
CA LEU A 149 -3.87 11.44 -1.22
C LEU A 149 -5.23 10.73 -1.10
N MET A 150 -5.54 10.13 0.06
CA MET A 150 -6.83 9.47 0.28
C MET A 150 -7.99 10.47 0.13
N ALA A 151 -7.86 11.62 0.78
CA ALA A 151 -8.87 12.68 0.75
C ALA A 151 -9.06 13.23 -0.68
N GLU A 152 -7.99 13.53 -1.38
CA GLU A 152 -8.02 13.99 -2.77
C GLU A 152 -8.71 12.97 -3.69
N GLY A 153 -8.38 11.69 -3.54
CA GLY A 153 -8.98 10.62 -4.35
C GLY A 153 -10.48 10.46 -4.14
N ARG A 154 -10.98 10.85 -2.98
CA ARG A 154 -12.40 10.73 -2.60
C ARG A 154 -13.17 12.04 -2.58
N GLY A 155 -12.53 13.17 -2.88
CA GLY A 155 -13.14 14.49 -2.77
C GLY A 155 -13.50 14.90 -1.34
N LEU A 156 -12.68 14.45 -0.37
CA LEU A 156 -12.81 14.68 1.07
C LEU A 156 -11.71 15.63 1.56
N GLU A 157 -11.78 16.03 2.81
CA GLU A 157 -10.69 16.72 3.50
C GLU A 157 -9.81 15.72 4.29
N ALA A 158 -8.53 16.02 4.47
CA ALA A 158 -7.60 15.16 5.23
C ALA A 158 -8.07 14.93 6.68
N LYS A 159 -8.82 15.88 7.26
CA LYS A 159 -9.44 15.73 8.58
C LYS A 159 -10.50 14.63 8.63
N ASP A 160 -11.23 14.39 7.54
CA ASP A 160 -12.28 13.36 7.47
C ASP A 160 -11.63 11.96 7.52
N ILE A 161 -10.52 11.79 6.81
CA ILE A 161 -9.70 10.58 6.87
C ILE A 161 -9.09 10.39 8.26
N GLN A 162 -8.62 11.47 8.89
CA GLN A 162 -8.10 11.42 10.26
C GLN A 162 -9.19 10.98 11.24
N SER A 163 -10.37 11.61 11.19
CA SER A 163 -11.51 11.26 12.05
C SER A 163 -11.93 9.81 11.88
N PHE A 164 -11.95 9.30 10.63
CA PHE A 164 -12.22 7.90 10.37
C PHE A 164 -11.16 6.97 10.98
N ALA A 165 -9.89 7.35 10.93
CA ALA A 165 -8.81 6.57 11.51
C ALA A 165 -8.84 6.58 13.05
N ASP A 166 -9.16 7.71 13.66
CA ASP A 166 -9.20 7.90 15.11
C ASP A 166 -10.39 7.17 15.76
N ASP A 167 -11.54 7.12 15.08
CA ASP A 167 -12.76 6.48 15.58
C ASP A 167 -12.88 4.99 15.28
N TYR A 168 -11.78 4.36 14.85
CA TYR A 168 -11.75 2.95 14.45
C TYR A 168 -12.37 2.02 15.51
N VAL A 169 -12.14 2.27 16.79
CA VAL A 169 -12.69 1.48 17.89
C VAL A 169 -14.18 1.77 18.10
N GLY A 170 -14.61 3.01 17.91
CA GLY A 170 -16.01 3.42 18.03
C GLY A 170 -16.94 2.71 17.07
N PHE A 171 -16.45 2.31 15.88
CA PHE A 171 -17.25 1.57 14.89
C PHE A 171 -17.66 0.16 15.34
N PHE A 172 -17.05 -0.38 16.37
CA PHE A 172 -17.32 -1.72 16.89
C PHE A 172 -17.99 -1.72 18.26
N GLY A 173 -18.41 -0.54 18.78
CA GLY A 173 -19.16 -0.41 20.04
C GLY A 173 -20.62 -0.87 19.92
N GLU A 174 -21.35 -0.94 21.04
CA GLU A 174 -22.73 -1.49 21.12
C GLU A 174 -23.75 -0.77 20.21
N ALA A 175 -23.52 0.51 19.88
CA ALA A 175 -24.37 1.30 18.97
C ALA A 175 -23.77 1.48 17.59
N ALA A 176 -22.72 0.73 17.26
CA ALA A 176 -21.95 0.96 16.05
C ALA A 176 -22.65 0.44 14.80
N ILE A 177 -22.72 1.29 13.79
CA ILE A 177 -23.20 0.92 12.45
C ILE A 177 -22.17 0.06 11.66
N GLY A 178 -20.98 -0.15 12.25
CA GLY A 178 -19.84 -0.77 11.58
C GLY A 178 -19.07 0.18 10.65
N ASN A 179 -17.79 -0.06 10.49
CA ASN A 179 -16.92 0.83 9.72
C ASN A 179 -17.27 0.88 8.21
N ILE A 180 -17.83 -0.19 7.65
CA ILE A 180 -18.24 -0.24 6.24
C ILE A 180 -19.47 0.65 5.99
N ALA A 181 -20.47 0.61 6.88
CA ALA A 181 -21.65 1.46 6.75
C ALA A 181 -21.27 2.94 6.90
N TYR A 182 -20.47 3.28 7.90
CA TYR A 182 -19.94 4.63 8.08
C TYR A 182 -19.15 5.10 6.85
N ALA A 183 -18.26 4.26 6.33
CA ALA A 183 -17.44 4.57 5.16
C ALA A 183 -18.29 4.89 3.92
N LYS A 184 -19.38 4.15 3.73
CA LYS A 184 -20.34 4.41 2.65
C LYS A 184 -21.08 5.72 2.85
N GLU A 185 -21.58 6.00 4.05
CA GLU A 185 -22.34 7.23 4.38
C GLU A 185 -21.48 8.48 4.24
N ASN A 186 -20.18 8.36 4.49
CA ASN A 186 -19.23 9.48 4.42
C ASN A 186 -18.38 9.49 3.12
N ASN A 187 -18.80 8.82 2.06
CA ASN A 187 -18.14 8.79 0.75
C ASN A 187 -16.69 8.28 0.76
N ILE A 188 -16.28 7.59 1.80
CA ILE A 188 -14.97 6.92 1.89
C ILE A 188 -14.91 5.77 0.89
N ILE A 189 -16.04 5.08 0.66
CA ILE A 189 -16.25 4.10 -0.40
C ILE A 189 -17.53 4.42 -1.17
N ASP A 190 -17.67 3.92 -2.40
CA ASP A 190 -18.87 4.12 -3.22
C ASP A 190 -20.01 3.19 -2.81
N GLY A 191 -19.70 2.06 -2.21
CA GLY A 191 -20.71 1.16 -1.70
C GLY A 191 -20.21 -0.25 -1.47
N THR A 192 -21.18 -1.14 -1.28
CA THR A 192 -20.91 -2.55 -1.01
C THR A 192 -21.50 -3.43 -2.10
N LYS A 193 -20.77 -4.49 -2.44
CA LYS A 193 -21.23 -5.56 -3.33
C LYS A 193 -20.65 -6.89 -2.84
N SER A 194 -21.46 -7.93 -2.77
CA SER A 194 -20.97 -9.30 -2.64
C SER A 194 -20.23 -9.72 -3.92
N PHE A 195 -19.46 -10.80 -3.88
CA PHE A 195 -18.77 -11.30 -5.07
C PHE A 195 -19.70 -11.57 -6.27
N PRO A 196 -20.89 -12.20 -6.08
CA PRO A 196 -21.84 -12.37 -7.18
C PRO A 196 -22.37 -11.04 -7.72
N GLU A 197 -22.75 -10.08 -6.84
CA GLU A 197 -23.25 -8.78 -7.26
C GLU A 197 -22.17 -7.95 -7.98
N PHE A 198 -20.92 -8.02 -7.52
CA PHE A 198 -19.82 -7.35 -8.19
C PHE A 198 -19.55 -7.97 -9.57
N ARG A 199 -19.58 -9.29 -9.68
CA ARG A 199 -19.46 -9.99 -10.97
C ARG A 199 -20.57 -9.56 -11.93
N GLN A 200 -21.81 -9.53 -11.47
CA GLN A 200 -22.94 -9.10 -12.28
C GLN A 200 -22.77 -7.65 -12.75
N TYR A 201 -22.37 -6.77 -11.84
CA TYR A 201 -22.04 -5.38 -12.15
C TYR A 201 -20.97 -5.26 -13.25
N MET A 202 -19.90 -6.06 -13.19
CA MET A 202 -18.86 -6.08 -14.20
C MET A 202 -19.37 -6.62 -15.55
N ILE A 203 -20.24 -7.65 -15.56
CA ILE A 203 -20.88 -8.17 -16.78
C ILE A 203 -21.75 -7.10 -17.43
N GLU A 204 -22.55 -6.38 -16.66
CA GLU A 204 -23.43 -5.33 -17.16
C GLU A 204 -22.65 -4.16 -17.77
N ASN A 205 -21.48 -3.83 -17.23
CA ASN A 205 -20.67 -2.70 -17.70
C ASN A 205 -19.72 -3.06 -18.86
N PHE A 206 -19.19 -4.30 -18.89
CA PHE A 206 -18.09 -4.68 -19.78
C PHE A 206 -18.38 -5.92 -20.65
N GLY A 207 -19.56 -6.51 -20.47
CA GLY A 207 -19.98 -7.67 -21.22
C GLY A 207 -19.55 -8.99 -20.58
N ARG A 208 -20.25 -10.05 -20.96
CA ARG A 208 -20.01 -11.43 -20.53
C ARG A 208 -18.86 -12.04 -21.35
N ASP A 209 -18.03 -12.83 -20.68
CA ASP A 209 -17.06 -13.68 -21.36
C ASP A 209 -17.74 -14.99 -21.80
N GLU A 210 -18.01 -15.11 -23.09
CA GLU A 210 -18.72 -16.25 -23.69
C GLU A 210 -17.82 -17.50 -23.81
N GLU A 211 -16.49 -17.35 -23.69
CA GLU A 211 -15.53 -18.45 -23.79
C GLU A 211 -15.22 -19.05 -22.42
N ALA A 212 -15.57 -18.37 -21.35
CA ALA A 212 -15.32 -18.84 -19.99
C ALA A 212 -16.25 -19.98 -19.59
N LYS A 213 -15.72 -20.98 -18.87
CA LYS A 213 -16.50 -22.12 -18.35
C LYS A 213 -17.50 -21.72 -17.27
N SER A 214 -17.28 -20.61 -16.60
CA SER A 214 -18.16 -20.06 -15.56
C SER A 214 -18.63 -18.68 -15.96
N GLU A 215 -19.78 -18.27 -15.45
CA GLU A 215 -20.30 -16.93 -15.69
C GLU A 215 -19.35 -15.87 -15.12
N THR A 216 -18.75 -15.08 -16.01
CA THR A 216 -17.79 -14.01 -15.67
C THR A 216 -17.80 -12.92 -16.72
N TYR A 217 -17.13 -11.82 -16.46
CA TYR A 217 -17.00 -10.66 -17.35
C TYR A 217 -15.76 -10.78 -18.25
N LYS A 218 -15.79 -10.08 -19.37
CA LYS A 218 -14.63 -9.98 -20.27
C LYS A 218 -13.47 -9.30 -19.55
N THR A 219 -12.30 -9.92 -19.59
CA THR A 219 -11.08 -9.38 -18.97
C THR A 219 -9.84 -9.94 -19.64
N ILE A 220 -8.77 -9.16 -19.62
CA ILE A 220 -7.42 -9.61 -19.93
C ILE A 220 -6.56 -9.40 -18.70
N SER A 221 -5.77 -10.39 -18.31
CA SER A 221 -4.86 -10.22 -17.19
C SER A 221 -3.74 -9.24 -17.53
N PHE A 222 -3.27 -8.47 -16.53
CA PHE A 222 -2.14 -7.56 -16.71
C PHE A 222 -0.90 -8.26 -17.34
N LYS A 223 -0.64 -9.51 -16.98
CA LYS A 223 0.48 -10.29 -17.50
C LYS A 223 0.31 -10.61 -18.99
N GLU A 224 -0.88 -10.90 -19.42
CA GLU A 224 -1.17 -11.20 -20.85
C GLU A 224 -1.14 -9.92 -21.67
N TYR A 225 -1.76 -8.85 -21.17
CA TYR A 225 -1.70 -7.52 -21.78
C TYR A 225 -0.24 -7.06 -21.94
N ALA A 226 0.56 -7.15 -20.89
CA ALA A 226 1.97 -6.80 -20.92
C ALA A 226 2.79 -7.61 -21.94
N LYS A 227 2.43 -8.87 -22.20
CA LYS A 227 3.08 -9.68 -23.25
C LYS A 227 2.75 -9.21 -24.67
N GLN A 228 1.51 -8.76 -24.90
CA GLN A 228 1.10 -8.26 -26.20
C GLN A 228 1.86 -6.98 -26.58
N ILE A 229 2.03 -6.09 -25.61
CA ILE A 229 2.71 -4.81 -25.78
C ILE A 229 4.25 -4.96 -25.91
N ASN A 230 4.86 -5.92 -25.19
CA ASN A 230 6.31 -6.10 -25.17
C ASN A 230 6.94 -6.51 -26.52
N LYS A 231 6.15 -6.83 -27.53
CA LYS A 231 6.69 -7.23 -28.84
C LYS A 231 7.44 -6.07 -29.56
N ASP A 232 7.20 -4.83 -29.17
CA ASP A 232 7.69 -3.65 -29.88
C ASP A 232 8.76 -2.84 -29.10
N LEU A 233 9.20 -3.31 -27.92
CA LEU A 233 10.26 -2.62 -27.17
C LEU A 233 11.65 -3.02 -27.68
N SER A 234 12.11 -2.39 -28.75
CA SER A 234 13.51 -2.44 -29.17
C SER A 234 14.29 -1.32 -28.48
N PHE A 235 15.24 -1.69 -27.65
CA PHE A 235 16.19 -0.74 -27.06
C PHE A 235 17.36 -0.54 -28.04
N SER A 236 17.36 0.57 -28.77
CA SER A 236 18.47 0.98 -29.62
C SER A 236 19.00 2.34 -29.15
N GLY A 237 20.30 2.49 -28.99
CA GLY A 237 20.96 3.74 -28.60
C GLY A 237 21.89 3.61 -27.40
N ASN A 238 22.37 4.77 -26.90
CA ASN A 238 23.23 4.83 -25.72
C ASN A 238 22.41 4.49 -24.47
N HIS A 239 22.95 3.60 -23.64
CA HIS A 239 22.29 3.14 -22.42
C HIS A 239 22.96 3.72 -21.16
N ILE A 240 22.15 4.08 -20.16
CA ILE A 240 22.61 4.38 -18.81
C ILE A 240 22.40 3.11 -17.97
N ALA A 241 23.51 2.58 -17.41
CA ALA A 241 23.42 1.49 -16.45
C ALA A 241 23.02 2.06 -15.06
N VAL A 242 21.93 1.57 -14.49
CA VAL A 242 21.52 1.90 -13.12
C VAL A 242 21.81 0.70 -12.24
N ILE A 243 22.74 0.86 -11.31
CA ILE A 243 23.09 -0.14 -10.31
C ILE A 243 22.37 0.25 -9.01
N THR A 244 21.50 -0.63 -8.53
CA THR A 244 20.81 -0.42 -7.24
C THR A 244 21.46 -1.30 -6.19
N ALA A 245 21.96 -0.69 -5.11
CA ALA A 245 22.44 -1.39 -3.92
C ALA A 245 21.44 -1.12 -2.78
N GLU A 246 20.85 -2.19 -2.26
CA GLU A 246 19.81 -2.13 -1.22
C GLU A 246 20.06 -3.24 -0.21
N GLY A 247 20.04 -2.92 1.09
CA GLY A 247 20.19 -3.89 2.18
C GLY A 247 21.08 -3.39 3.32
N ALA A 248 21.30 -4.24 4.29
CA ALA A 248 22.22 -3.95 5.39
C ALA A 248 23.68 -4.00 4.89
N ILE A 249 24.51 -3.08 5.38
CA ILE A 249 25.96 -3.13 5.18
C ILE A 249 26.53 -4.08 6.22
N MET A 250 27.13 -5.18 5.77
CA MET A 250 27.71 -6.21 6.64
C MET A 250 29.08 -6.63 6.12
N GLU A 251 29.99 -7.02 7.02
CA GLU A 251 31.26 -7.64 6.65
C GLU A 251 31.05 -9.13 6.35
N GLY A 252 31.71 -9.64 5.29
CA GLY A 252 31.76 -11.05 4.93
C GLY A 252 31.02 -11.45 3.67
N GLU A 253 31.04 -12.73 3.37
CA GLU A 253 30.30 -13.33 2.25
C GLU A 253 28.81 -13.48 2.62
N ILE A 254 27.94 -12.98 1.78
CA ILE A 254 26.49 -12.94 2.01
C ILE A 254 25.79 -13.80 0.98
N SER A 255 24.85 -14.64 1.45
CA SER A 255 24.03 -15.48 0.59
C SER A 255 23.09 -14.64 -0.31
N GLN A 256 22.75 -15.16 -1.51
CA GLN A 256 21.86 -14.50 -2.46
C GLN A 256 20.55 -14.06 -1.79
N GLY A 257 20.24 -12.77 -1.88
CA GLY A 257 19.01 -12.15 -1.37
C GLY A 257 19.22 -11.06 -0.31
N VAL A 258 20.45 -10.88 0.17
CA VAL A 258 20.83 -9.77 1.04
C VAL A 258 21.88 -8.93 0.30
N ALA A 259 21.60 -7.67 0.08
CA ALA A 259 22.58 -6.77 -0.51
C ALA A 259 23.61 -6.39 0.55
N GLY A 260 24.69 -7.14 0.62
CA GLY A 260 25.85 -6.79 1.42
C GLY A 260 26.89 -6.09 0.55
N LEU A 261 27.37 -4.94 0.98
CA LEU A 261 28.54 -4.31 0.40
C LEU A 261 29.76 -4.81 1.19
N SER A 262 30.55 -5.69 0.57
CA SER A 262 31.90 -5.98 1.04
C SER A 262 32.82 -4.86 0.60
N LEU A 263 33.31 -4.05 1.53
CA LEU A 263 34.26 -2.98 1.28
C LEU A 263 35.65 -3.49 0.82
N ILE A 264 35.87 -4.81 0.87
CA ILE A 264 37.17 -5.42 0.51
C ILE A 264 37.32 -5.63 -1.01
N HIS A 265 36.23 -5.58 -1.76
CA HIS A 265 36.23 -5.81 -3.22
C HIS A 265 35.99 -4.54 -4.08
N ILE A 266 36.04 -3.38 -3.44
CA ILE A 266 36.10 -2.10 -4.15
C ILE A 266 37.55 -1.69 -4.32
#